data_a45fff72dbc43e7efdcf2846597d1e05
#
_entry.id   a45fff72dbc43e7efdcf2846597d1e05
#
_cell.length_a   1.000
_cell.length_b   1.000
_cell.length_c   1.000
_cell.angle_alpha   90.00
_cell.angle_beta   90.00
_cell.angle_gamma   90.00
#
_symmetry.space_group_name_H-M   'P 1'
#
loop_
_entity.id
_entity.type
_entity.pdbx_description
1 polymer ?
#
loop_
_entity_poly.entity_id
_entity_poly.type
_entity_poly.pdbx_seq_one_letter_code
_entity_poly.pdbx_strand_id
1 'polypeptide(L)'
;MTRTRRKIHDSRSFGLAILAALLAGCATVPPPIQMMDHAQMEIRAARNAGAATTAPDALGEAERRLAAAQQFSANGDNGKAADKAAEAEAAAATARARAEAAKLDRQIDQQTQVNADLQADLERRQAAAAAAQQAVTAPPAAASSSGNGTVNLPAIQLGQPAPGSSTGEPAPASTSGQPGVYP
;
A
#
# COMPACT_ATOMS: atom_id res chain seq x y z
N MET A 1 0.93 -64.88 -61.91
CA MET A 1 2.23 -65.01 -61.21
C MET A 1 2.87 -63.61 -61.10
N THR A 2 2.57 -62.82 -60.14
CA THR A 2 3.07 -61.47 -59.94
C THR A 2 4.05 -61.46 -58.77
N ARG A 3 5.30 -61.26 -59.07
CA ARG A 3 6.46 -61.32 -58.15
C ARG A 3 6.61 -59.97 -57.46
N THR A 4 6.25 -59.89 -56.17
CA THR A 4 6.40 -58.71 -55.29
C THR A 4 7.87 -58.52 -54.95
N ARG A 5 8.55 -57.56 -55.61
CA ARG A 5 9.84 -57.09 -55.15
C ARG A 5 9.69 -56.20 -53.95
N ARG A 6 9.95 -56.72 -52.73
CA ARG A 6 10.10 -55.92 -51.53
C ARG A 6 11.36 -55.07 -51.64
N LYS A 7 11.16 -53.77 -51.57
CA LYS A 7 12.23 -52.75 -51.56
C LYS A 7 12.98 -52.80 -50.21
N ILE A 8 14.25 -53.22 -50.25
CA ILE A 8 15.16 -53.28 -49.08
C ILE A 8 15.82 -51.90 -48.83
N HIS A 9 15.14 -50.80 -49.17
CA HIS A 9 15.72 -49.46 -49.03
C HIS A 9 15.32 -48.72 -47.74
N ASP A 10 14.41 -49.29 -46.94
CA ASP A 10 13.86 -48.54 -45.80
C ASP A 10 14.71 -48.58 -44.53
N SER A 11 15.66 -49.53 -44.43
CA SER A 11 16.42 -49.75 -43.19
C SER A 11 17.49 -48.65 -42.96
N ARG A 12 18.06 -48.06 -44.03
CA ARG A 12 19.07 -47.00 -43.91
C ARG A 12 18.45 -45.64 -43.56
N SER A 13 17.24 -45.37 -44.07
CA SER A 13 16.50 -44.14 -43.81
C SER A 13 16.00 -44.08 -42.35
N PHE A 14 15.65 -45.26 -41.79
CA PHE A 14 15.17 -45.33 -40.39
C PHE A 14 16.29 -45.08 -39.36
N GLY A 15 17.49 -45.57 -39.65
CA GLY A 15 18.68 -45.31 -38.82
C GLY A 15 19.10 -43.86 -38.79
N LEU A 16 18.99 -43.16 -39.96
CA LEU A 16 19.34 -41.76 -40.07
C LEU A 16 18.30 -40.85 -39.33
N ALA A 17 17.02 -41.19 -39.38
CA ALA A 17 15.96 -40.49 -38.70
C ALA A 17 16.07 -40.60 -37.14
N ILE A 18 16.46 -41.77 -36.62
CA ILE A 18 16.68 -41.97 -35.18
C ILE A 18 17.92 -41.20 -34.71
N LEU A 19 19.01 -41.16 -35.51
CA LEU A 19 20.20 -40.42 -35.19
C LEU A 19 19.95 -38.90 -35.17
N ALA A 20 19.12 -38.36 -36.08
CA ALA A 20 18.72 -36.97 -36.14
C ALA A 20 17.82 -36.58 -34.93
N ALA A 21 16.95 -37.49 -34.46
CA ALA A 21 16.12 -37.28 -33.31
C ALA A 21 16.91 -37.22 -32.01
N LEU A 22 18.02 -37.97 -31.91
CA LEU A 22 18.89 -37.93 -30.72
C LEU A 22 19.75 -36.65 -30.64
N LEU A 23 20.03 -35.97 -31.74
CA LEU A 23 20.74 -34.67 -31.72
C LEU A 23 19.85 -33.48 -31.40
N ALA A 24 18.52 -33.59 -31.50
CA ALA A 24 17.60 -32.53 -31.14
C ALA A 24 17.39 -32.35 -29.61
N GLY A 25 17.93 -33.25 -28.77
CA GLY A 25 17.66 -33.32 -27.33
C GLY A 25 18.52 -32.43 -26.43
N CYS A 26 19.48 -31.66 -26.93
CA CYS A 26 20.31 -30.77 -26.10
C CYS A 26 19.98 -29.30 -26.37
N ALA A 27 18.71 -28.91 -26.26
CA ALA A 27 18.37 -27.49 -26.13
C ALA A 27 18.80 -27.04 -24.73
N THR A 28 19.99 -26.47 -24.61
CA THR A 28 20.42 -25.82 -23.37
C THR A 28 19.50 -24.66 -23.11
N VAL A 29 18.72 -24.74 -22.02
CA VAL A 29 17.86 -23.65 -21.57
C VAL A 29 18.75 -22.44 -21.24
N PRO A 30 18.53 -21.27 -21.83
CA PRO A 30 19.33 -20.09 -21.54
C PRO A 30 19.15 -19.66 -20.07
N PRO A 31 20.14 -18.99 -19.46
CA PRO A 31 20.04 -18.48 -18.08
C PRO A 31 18.82 -17.55 -17.94
N PRO A 32 18.00 -17.69 -16.89
CA PRO A 32 16.78 -16.91 -16.69
C PRO A 32 17.06 -15.54 -16.07
N ILE A 33 17.96 -14.77 -16.65
CA ILE A 33 18.42 -13.47 -16.12
C ILE A 33 17.25 -12.52 -15.91
N GLN A 34 16.35 -12.39 -16.90
CA GLN A 34 15.20 -11.50 -16.81
C GLN A 34 14.25 -11.86 -15.65
N MET A 35 14.02 -13.16 -15.43
CA MET A 35 13.16 -13.60 -14.33
C MET A 35 13.77 -13.29 -12.96
N MET A 36 15.09 -13.45 -12.82
CA MET A 36 15.80 -13.07 -11.58
C MET A 36 15.80 -11.55 -11.38
N ASP A 37 15.93 -10.76 -12.45
CA ASP A 37 15.82 -9.30 -12.37
C ASP A 37 14.41 -8.84 -11.97
N HIS A 38 13.37 -9.47 -12.52
CA HIS A 38 11.98 -9.22 -12.09
C HIS A 38 11.77 -9.54 -10.61
N ALA A 39 12.24 -10.70 -10.15
CA ALA A 39 12.18 -11.07 -8.74
C ALA A 39 12.91 -10.06 -7.84
N GLN A 40 14.08 -9.56 -8.27
CA GLN A 40 14.80 -8.51 -7.54
C GLN A 40 14.02 -7.20 -7.48
N MET A 41 13.37 -6.79 -8.58
CA MET A 41 12.55 -5.59 -8.62
C MET A 41 11.35 -5.71 -7.68
N GLU A 42 10.66 -6.85 -7.66
CA GLU A 42 9.54 -7.10 -6.74
C GLU A 42 9.99 -7.13 -5.27
N ILE A 43 11.14 -7.70 -4.95
CA ILE A 43 11.70 -7.66 -3.60
C ILE A 43 11.99 -6.22 -3.17
N ARG A 44 12.55 -5.39 -4.06
CA ARG A 44 12.74 -3.95 -3.77
C ARG A 44 11.42 -3.22 -3.57
N ALA A 45 10.42 -3.51 -4.41
CA ALA A 45 9.09 -2.94 -4.28
C ALA A 45 8.43 -3.33 -2.95
N ALA A 46 8.56 -4.59 -2.53
CA ALA A 46 8.09 -5.07 -1.23
C ALA A 46 8.77 -4.34 -0.05
N ARG A 47 10.10 -4.16 -0.12
CA ARG A 47 10.84 -3.39 0.89
C ARG A 47 10.38 -1.93 0.96
N ASN A 48 10.18 -1.27 -0.19
CA ASN A 48 9.68 0.10 -0.28
C ASN A 48 8.24 0.22 0.25
N ALA A 49 7.43 -0.83 0.09
CA ALA A 49 6.11 -0.90 0.70
C ALA A 49 6.15 -1.06 2.22
N GLY A 50 7.30 -1.37 2.82
CA GLY A 50 7.49 -1.56 4.25
C GLY A 50 7.37 -3.02 4.70
N ALA A 51 7.52 -3.99 3.78
CA ALA A 51 7.41 -5.42 4.09
C ALA A 51 8.45 -5.89 5.13
N ALA A 52 9.59 -5.19 5.25
CA ALA A 52 10.61 -5.51 6.26
C ALA A 52 10.06 -5.47 7.70
N THR A 53 9.07 -4.61 7.95
CA THR A 53 8.45 -4.48 9.28
C THR A 53 7.10 -5.15 9.40
N THR A 54 6.35 -5.26 8.29
CA THR A 54 4.96 -5.73 8.32
C THR A 54 4.79 -7.17 7.84
N ALA A 55 5.72 -7.69 7.04
CA ALA A 55 5.69 -9.04 6.48
C ALA A 55 7.12 -9.63 6.33
N PRO A 56 7.95 -9.61 7.40
CA PRO A 56 9.36 -9.98 7.32
C PRO A 56 9.57 -11.42 6.84
N ASP A 57 8.68 -12.35 7.25
CA ASP A 57 8.77 -13.75 6.85
C ASP A 57 8.57 -13.95 5.35
N ALA A 58 7.56 -13.26 4.76
CA ALA A 58 7.30 -13.35 3.34
C ALA A 58 8.41 -12.71 2.51
N LEU A 59 8.97 -11.59 2.98
CA LEU A 59 10.12 -10.95 2.35
C LEU A 59 11.37 -11.85 2.42
N GLY A 60 11.66 -12.43 3.58
CA GLY A 60 12.79 -13.34 3.76
C GLY A 60 12.65 -14.61 2.92
N GLU A 61 11.43 -15.12 2.73
CA GLU A 61 11.18 -16.24 1.82
C GLU A 61 11.49 -15.87 0.36
N ALA A 62 11.07 -14.69 -0.11
CA ALA A 62 11.39 -14.21 -1.44
C ALA A 62 12.90 -14.11 -1.68
N GLU A 63 13.64 -13.59 -0.71
CA GLU A 63 15.10 -13.45 -0.77
C GLU A 63 15.79 -14.81 -0.81
N ARG A 64 15.35 -15.78 0.02
CA ARG A 64 15.90 -17.15 -0.02
C ARG A 64 15.68 -17.83 -1.35
N ARG A 65 14.49 -17.68 -1.95
CA ARG A 65 14.16 -18.27 -3.26
C ARG A 65 14.97 -17.65 -4.38
N LEU A 66 15.19 -16.33 -4.34
CA LEU A 66 16.05 -15.65 -5.31
C LEU A 66 17.51 -16.14 -5.19
N ALA A 67 18.02 -16.30 -3.97
CA ALA A 67 19.35 -16.84 -3.75
C ALA A 67 19.47 -18.28 -4.30
N ALA A 68 18.45 -19.12 -4.10
CA ALA A 68 18.40 -20.45 -4.69
C ALA A 68 18.37 -20.41 -6.23
N ALA A 69 17.63 -19.49 -6.83
CA ALA A 69 17.62 -19.29 -8.28
C ALA A 69 19.02 -18.97 -8.82
N GLN A 70 19.74 -18.07 -8.13
CA GLN A 70 21.11 -17.69 -8.49
C GLN A 70 22.08 -18.89 -8.38
N GLN A 71 21.93 -19.72 -7.35
CA GLN A 71 22.73 -20.93 -7.20
C GLN A 71 22.47 -21.96 -8.31
N PHE A 72 21.19 -22.21 -8.66
CA PHE A 72 20.85 -23.11 -9.75
C PHE A 72 21.37 -22.59 -11.11
N SER A 73 21.26 -21.29 -11.35
CA SER A 73 21.79 -20.66 -12.54
C SER A 73 23.32 -20.80 -12.65
N ALA A 74 24.04 -20.59 -11.54
CA ALA A 74 25.50 -20.76 -11.49
C ALA A 74 25.93 -22.22 -11.74
N ASN A 75 25.10 -23.19 -11.38
CA ASN A 75 25.33 -24.61 -11.64
C ASN A 75 24.89 -25.07 -13.05
N GLY A 76 24.31 -24.15 -13.86
CA GLY A 76 23.80 -24.48 -15.20
C GLY A 76 22.41 -25.11 -15.19
N ASP A 77 21.79 -25.29 -14.04
CA ASP A 77 20.41 -25.81 -13.86
C ASP A 77 19.37 -24.72 -14.18
N ASN A 78 19.41 -24.18 -15.39
CA ASN A 78 18.62 -23.00 -15.77
C ASN A 78 17.09 -23.19 -15.65
N GLY A 79 16.58 -24.41 -15.83
CA GLY A 79 15.17 -24.72 -15.61
C GLY A 79 14.76 -24.51 -14.15
N LYS A 80 15.52 -25.09 -13.21
CA LYS A 80 15.28 -24.89 -11.77
C LYS A 80 15.51 -23.46 -11.33
N ALA A 81 16.47 -22.76 -11.94
CA ALA A 81 16.70 -21.35 -11.68
C ALA A 81 15.49 -20.50 -12.08
N ALA A 82 14.88 -20.78 -13.24
CA ALA A 82 13.66 -20.10 -13.68
C ALA A 82 12.49 -20.32 -12.70
N ASP A 83 12.28 -21.58 -12.29
CA ASP A 83 11.22 -21.93 -11.34
C ASP A 83 11.42 -21.19 -10.00
N LYS A 84 12.65 -21.17 -9.48
CA LYS A 84 12.94 -20.48 -8.21
C LYS A 84 12.86 -18.96 -8.33
N ALA A 85 13.17 -18.39 -9.48
CA ALA A 85 12.99 -16.96 -9.73
C ALA A 85 11.50 -16.58 -9.77
N ALA A 86 10.67 -17.38 -10.44
CA ALA A 86 9.21 -17.18 -10.44
C ALA A 86 8.60 -17.32 -9.03
N GLU A 87 9.04 -18.31 -8.25
CA GLU A 87 8.62 -18.46 -6.86
C GLU A 87 9.06 -17.25 -6.00
N ALA A 88 10.25 -16.70 -6.23
CA ALA A 88 10.75 -15.52 -5.53
C ALA A 88 9.92 -14.28 -5.84
N GLU A 89 9.58 -14.07 -7.12
CA GLU A 89 8.71 -12.99 -7.59
C GLU A 89 7.33 -13.08 -6.91
N ALA A 90 6.69 -14.25 -6.92
CA ALA A 90 5.39 -14.46 -6.30
C ALA A 90 5.43 -14.24 -4.77
N ALA A 91 6.48 -14.68 -4.09
CA ALA A 91 6.66 -14.45 -2.66
C ALA A 91 6.86 -12.95 -2.35
N ALA A 92 7.64 -12.24 -3.18
CA ALA A 92 7.84 -10.80 -3.04
C ALA A 92 6.55 -10.01 -3.28
N ALA A 93 5.76 -10.36 -4.30
CA ALA A 93 4.45 -9.76 -4.55
C ALA A 93 3.50 -9.97 -3.35
N THR A 94 3.54 -11.17 -2.75
CA THR A 94 2.77 -11.46 -1.51
C THR A 94 3.23 -10.59 -0.35
N ALA A 95 4.54 -10.42 -0.15
CA ALA A 95 5.10 -9.56 0.88
C ALA A 95 4.68 -8.10 0.69
N ARG A 96 4.71 -7.61 -0.56
CA ARG A 96 4.25 -6.27 -0.91
C ARG A 96 2.77 -6.07 -0.61
N ALA A 97 1.92 -6.98 -1.05
CA ALA A 97 0.49 -6.89 -0.81
C ALA A 97 0.15 -6.86 0.69
N ARG A 98 0.83 -7.68 1.51
CA ARG A 98 0.66 -7.65 2.97
C ARG A 98 1.11 -6.32 3.58
N ALA A 99 2.19 -5.74 3.07
CA ALA A 99 2.67 -4.45 3.55
C ALA A 99 1.72 -3.30 3.20
N GLU A 100 1.14 -3.33 2.00
CA GLU A 100 0.13 -2.38 1.56
C GLU A 100 -1.17 -2.52 2.38
N ALA A 101 -1.64 -3.74 2.63
CA ALA A 101 -2.78 -4.00 3.48
C ALA A 101 -2.57 -3.45 4.91
N ALA A 102 -1.41 -3.71 5.51
CA ALA A 102 -1.08 -3.18 6.83
C ALA A 102 -0.99 -1.65 6.90
N LYS A 103 -0.72 -0.97 5.77
CA LYS A 103 -0.83 0.50 5.71
C LYS A 103 -2.28 0.95 5.72
N LEU A 104 -3.13 0.28 4.94
CA LEU A 104 -4.56 0.59 4.89
C LEU A 104 -5.22 0.35 6.25
N ASP A 105 -4.89 -0.74 6.92
CA ASP A 105 -5.40 -1.03 8.26
C ASP A 105 -5.05 0.11 9.24
N ARG A 106 -3.80 0.57 9.25
CA ARG A 106 -3.39 1.71 10.08
C ARG A 106 -4.14 3.00 9.73
N GLN A 107 -4.42 3.24 8.45
CA GLN A 107 -5.21 4.40 8.04
C GLN A 107 -6.66 4.29 8.52
N ILE A 108 -7.26 3.10 8.44
CA ILE A 108 -8.59 2.83 8.97
C ILE A 108 -8.62 3.06 10.48
N ASP A 109 -7.64 2.55 11.22
CA ASP A 109 -7.54 2.74 12.68
C ASP A 109 -7.43 4.23 13.02
N GLN A 110 -6.59 4.98 12.31
CA GLN A 110 -6.45 6.43 12.48
C GLN A 110 -7.76 7.17 12.21
N GLN A 111 -8.46 6.85 11.12
CA GLN A 111 -9.75 7.46 10.79
C GLN A 111 -10.81 7.10 11.85
N THR A 112 -10.82 5.87 12.33
CA THR A 112 -11.73 5.41 13.37
C THR A 112 -11.50 6.19 14.67
N GLN A 113 -10.23 6.40 15.05
CA GLN A 113 -9.88 7.20 16.21
C GLN A 113 -10.33 8.65 16.07
N VAL A 114 -10.05 9.29 14.92
CA VAL A 114 -10.50 10.66 14.65
C VAL A 114 -12.02 10.78 14.72
N ASN A 115 -12.75 9.81 14.14
CA ASN A 115 -14.21 9.81 14.21
C ASN A 115 -14.73 9.67 15.63
N ALA A 116 -14.11 8.81 16.45
CA ALA A 116 -14.47 8.66 17.86
C ALA A 116 -14.23 9.96 18.65
N ASP A 117 -13.11 10.63 18.41
CA ASP A 117 -12.78 11.90 19.05
C ASP A 117 -13.77 13.01 18.67
N LEU A 118 -14.15 13.07 17.37
CA LEU A 118 -15.18 14.01 16.90
C LEU A 118 -16.55 13.74 17.52
N GLN A 119 -16.95 12.49 17.64
CA GLN A 119 -18.22 12.13 18.31
C GLN A 119 -18.20 12.55 19.77
N ALA A 120 -17.13 12.27 20.50
CA ALA A 120 -16.98 12.69 21.88
C ALA A 120 -16.99 14.22 22.04
N ASP A 121 -16.43 14.97 21.08
CA ASP A 121 -16.47 16.43 21.09
C ASP A 121 -17.90 16.96 20.84
N LEU A 122 -18.61 16.37 19.88
CA LEU A 122 -20.02 16.71 19.63
C LEU A 122 -20.89 16.46 20.85
N GLU A 123 -20.75 15.33 21.53
CA GLU A 123 -21.48 15.01 22.73
C GLU A 123 -21.19 16.03 23.85
N ARG A 124 -19.92 16.39 24.06
CA ARG A 124 -19.53 17.42 25.03
C ARG A 124 -20.16 18.79 24.72
N ARG A 125 -20.17 19.19 23.43
CA ARG A 125 -20.79 20.46 23.01
C ARG A 125 -22.32 20.43 23.20
N GLN A 126 -22.98 19.33 22.90
CA GLN A 126 -24.40 19.16 23.13
C GLN A 126 -24.75 19.21 24.60
N ALA A 127 -23.99 18.53 25.46
CA ALA A 127 -24.16 18.58 26.89
C ALA A 127 -23.95 20.00 27.45
N ALA A 128 -22.93 20.72 26.98
CA ALA A 128 -22.68 22.10 27.36
C ALA A 128 -23.82 23.05 26.92
N ALA A 129 -24.33 22.87 25.68
CA ALA A 129 -25.46 23.64 25.19
C ALA A 129 -26.75 23.38 26.02
N ALA A 130 -27.03 22.12 26.35
CA ALA A 130 -28.15 21.74 27.19
C ALA A 130 -28.04 22.36 28.61
N ALA A 131 -26.85 22.31 29.21
CA ALA A 131 -26.60 22.93 30.50
C ALA A 131 -26.79 24.46 30.46
N ALA A 132 -26.32 25.12 29.40
CA ALA A 132 -26.53 26.55 29.22
C ALA A 132 -28.02 26.92 29.06
N GLN A 133 -28.79 26.13 28.34
CA GLN A 133 -30.24 26.33 28.23
C GLN A 133 -30.96 26.17 29.57
N GLN A 134 -30.58 25.18 30.37
CA GLN A 134 -31.12 24.98 31.73
C GLN A 134 -30.78 26.15 32.64
N ALA A 135 -29.58 26.71 32.57
CA ALA A 135 -29.19 27.86 33.36
C ALA A 135 -30.00 29.13 33.01
N VAL A 136 -30.38 29.29 31.72
CA VAL A 136 -31.25 30.44 31.32
C VAL A 136 -32.69 30.24 31.72
N THR A 137 -33.19 29.01 31.77
CA THR A 137 -34.58 28.70 32.15
C THR A 137 -34.78 28.50 33.65
N ALA A 138 -33.72 28.40 34.44
CA ALA A 138 -33.82 28.32 35.88
C ALA A 138 -34.40 29.65 36.45
N PRO A 139 -35.47 29.62 37.24
CA PRO A 139 -35.97 30.83 37.89
C PRO A 139 -34.84 31.42 38.73
N PRO A 140 -34.69 32.77 38.77
CA PRO A 140 -33.70 33.39 39.63
C PRO A 140 -33.93 32.88 41.05
N ALA A 141 -32.94 32.23 41.63
CA ALA A 141 -33.00 31.82 43.03
C ALA A 141 -33.42 33.04 43.83
N ALA A 142 -34.55 32.96 44.48
CA ALA A 142 -35.08 34.05 45.31
C ALA A 142 -33.96 34.52 46.20
N ALA A 143 -33.35 35.64 45.85
CA ALA A 143 -32.40 36.31 46.69
C ALA A 143 -33.19 36.67 47.95
N SER A 144 -32.93 35.95 49.01
CA SER A 144 -33.41 36.32 50.31
C SER A 144 -32.88 37.72 50.58
N SER A 145 -33.71 38.72 50.33
CA SER A 145 -33.43 40.11 50.57
C SER A 145 -33.50 40.33 52.07
N SER A 146 -32.38 40.18 52.72
CA SER A 146 -32.20 40.76 54.06
C SER A 146 -30.91 41.60 54.00
N GLY A 147 -31.08 42.90 53.84
CA GLY A 147 -29.94 43.79 53.85
C GLY A 147 -30.13 45.01 52.95
N ASN A 148 -30.50 46.12 53.59
CA ASN A 148 -30.55 47.44 53.04
C ASN A 148 -29.15 47.82 52.47
N GLY A 149 -28.96 47.69 51.21
CA GLY A 149 -27.71 48.01 50.52
C GLY A 149 -28.01 48.48 49.11
N THR A 150 -27.70 49.74 48.85
CA THR A 150 -27.78 50.39 47.53
C THR A 150 -27.18 49.47 46.43
N VAL A 151 -28.04 49.08 45.47
CA VAL A 151 -27.66 48.28 44.34
C VAL A 151 -26.78 49.16 43.42
N ASN A 152 -25.47 48.99 43.54
CA ASN A 152 -24.55 49.54 42.57
C ASN A 152 -24.58 48.60 41.35
N LEU A 153 -25.41 48.93 40.37
CA LEU A 153 -25.42 48.26 39.08
C LEU A 153 -24.10 48.54 38.37
N PRO A 154 -23.29 47.53 38.07
CA PRO A 154 -22.15 47.75 37.20
C PRO A 154 -22.69 48.15 35.82
N ALA A 155 -22.30 49.32 35.34
CA ALA A 155 -22.61 49.78 34.00
C ALA A 155 -22.15 48.72 32.99
N ILE A 156 -23.10 48.16 32.23
CA ILE A 156 -22.79 47.32 31.10
C ILE A 156 -22.15 48.24 30.07
N GLN A 157 -20.82 48.25 30.03
CA GLN A 157 -20.08 48.84 28.92
C GLN A 157 -20.38 47.99 27.67
N LEU A 158 -21.35 48.43 26.89
CA LEU A 158 -21.52 47.99 25.51
C LEU A 158 -20.21 48.21 24.78
N GLY A 159 -19.63 47.09 24.32
CA GLY A 159 -18.28 46.97 23.76
C GLY A 159 -17.92 48.06 22.79
N GLN A 160 -16.84 48.72 23.15
CA GLN A 160 -16.06 49.53 22.24
C GLN A 160 -15.44 48.57 21.19
N PRO A 161 -15.61 48.79 19.89
CA PRO A 161 -14.97 47.97 18.92
C PRO A 161 -13.46 48.15 19.02
N ALA A 162 -12.74 47.04 19.16
CA ALA A 162 -11.29 47.04 19.17
C ALA A 162 -10.75 47.64 17.87
N PRO A 163 -9.76 48.56 17.93
CA PRO A 163 -9.14 49.09 16.75
C PRO A 163 -8.24 48.02 16.09
N GLY A 164 -8.57 47.67 14.85
CA GLY A 164 -7.63 47.27 13.83
C GLY A 164 -6.70 46.09 14.09
N SER A 165 -7.18 44.89 13.81
CA SER A 165 -6.29 43.82 13.34
C SER A 165 -6.25 43.90 11.82
N SER A 166 -5.11 44.36 11.31
CA SER A 166 -4.81 44.49 9.88
C SER A 166 -5.02 43.17 9.17
N THR A 167 -5.85 43.27 8.17
CA THR A 167 -6.06 42.33 7.06
C THR A 167 -4.71 41.79 6.54
N GLY A 168 -4.36 40.57 6.92
CA GLY A 168 -3.37 39.77 6.22
C GLY A 168 -4.03 39.20 4.99
N GLU A 169 -3.78 39.84 3.86
CA GLU A 169 -4.14 39.40 2.53
C GLU A 169 -3.49 38.04 2.25
N PRO A 170 -4.22 36.99 1.88
CA PRO A 170 -3.61 35.76 1.42
C PRO A 170 -3.04 35.98 0.03
N ALA A 171 -1.74 35.78 -0.12
CA ALA A 171 -1.02 35.79 -1.40
C ALA A 171 -1.65 34.76 -2.37
N PRO A 172 -1.76 35.08 -3.66
CA PRO A 172 -2.29 34.16 -4.65
C PRO A 172 -1.32 32.99 -4.87
N ALA A 173 -1.83 31.77 -4.74
CA ALA A 173 -1.16 30.55 -5.11
C ALA A 173 -0.78 30.58 -6.60
N SER A 174 0.52 30.52 -6.86
CA SER A 174 1.09 30.37 -8.20
C SER A 174 0.72 28.99 -8.76
N THR A 175 -0.28 28.99 -9.64
CA THR A 175 -0.62 27.85 -10.49
C THR A 175 0.39 27.79 -11.63
N SER A 176 1.38 26.90 -11.53
CA SER A 176 2.21 26.48 -12.66
C SER A 176 2.33 24.94 -12.65
N GLY A 177 1.33 24.30 -13.23
CA GLY A 177 1.32 22.87 -13.53
C GLY A 177 0.88 22.71 -14.97
N GLN A 178 1.83 22.74 -15.89
CA GLN A 178 1.65 22.46 -17.30
C GLN A 178 1.41 20.96 -17.50
N PRO A 179 0.37 20.51 -18.22
CA PRO A 179 0.22 19.12 -18.59
C PRO A 179 1.17 18.81 -19.74
N GLY A 180 2.14 17.93 -19.49
CA GLY A 180 2.98 17.33 -20.52
C GLY A 180 2.14 16.45 -21.46
N VAL A 181 2.07 16.88 -22.70
CA VAL A 181 1.58 16.10 -23.86
C VAL A 181 2.67 15.11 -24.22
N TYR A 182 2.37 13.82 -24.18
CA TYR A 182 3.16 12.78 -24.85
C TYR A 182 2.54 12.47 -26.21
N PRO A 183 3.39 12.32 -27.24
CA PRO A 183 2.97 11.73 -28.51
C PRO A 183 2.86 10.19 -28.42
#